data_a05b3b60854e5530e1a71bb9883dee2f
#
_entry.id   a05b3b60854e5530e1a71bb9883dee2f
#
_cell.length_a   1.000
_cell.length_b   1.000
_cell.length_c   1.000
_cell.angle_alpha   90.00
_cell.angle_beta   90.00
_cell.angle_gamma   90.00
#
_symmetry.space_group_name_H-M   'P 1'
#
loop_
_entity.id
_entity.type
_entity.pdbx_description
1 polymer ?
#
loop_
_entity_poly.entity_id
_entity_poly.type
_entity_poly.pdbx_seq_one_letter_code
_entity_poly.pdbx_strand_id
1 'polypeptide(L)'
;MDKILFDEKNHKFILIGFAESKDEQGIPSNQYLIQHKNKSILIDPGGFGLFPILLSRLLKYTKLQDIHTIVLSHQDPDVCGGLNIWLEMTEAEAYISNLWLRFLPHYDIKRIDRIIGIPDEGMDLTIEGKFYLKLIPAHFLHSPGQVNVYDPVSKILFTGDIGAGMLPCSENNLFVEDFENYKKCIDGFHKRYMASNQALRKWVKNVESLDINIIAPKHGYLYKGESVKKLLEYLYDLKCGIDLL
;
A
#
# COMPACT_ATOMS: atom_id res chain seq x y z
N MET A 1 -0.73 14.63 8.34
CA MET A 1 -1.39 15.67 7.48
C MET A 1 -1.66 15.04 6.11
N ASP A 2 -2.87 15.25 5.53
CA ASP A 2 -3.22 14.68 4.22
C ASP A 2 -2.48 15.38 3.09
N LYS A 3 -2.15 14.64 2.02
CA LYS A 3 -1.44 15.18 0.84
C LYS A 3 -2.06 14.67 -0.46
N ILE A 4 -2.43 15.57 -1.35
CA ILE A 4 -2.82 15.22 -2.72
C ILE A 4 -1.54 15.00 -3.52
N LEU A 5 -1.32 13.76 -3.96
CA LEU A 5 -0.12 13.36 -4.72
C LEU A 5 -0.32 13.56 -6.23
N PHE A 6 -1.57 13.43 -6.69
CA PHE A 6 -1.99 13.64 -8.06
C PHE A 6 -3.42 14.20 -8.09
N ASP A 7 -3.69 15.20 -8.95
CA ASP A 7 -5.03 15.80 -9.16
C ASP A 7 -5.14 16.30 -10.60
N GLU A 8 -5.71 15.50 -11.47
CA GLU A 8 -5.96 15.89 -12.85
C GLU A 8 -7.33 15.40 -13.32
N LYS A 9 -8.06 16.29 -13.97
CA LYS A 9 -9.40 15.99 -14.51
C LYS A 9 -10.33 15.46 -13.39
N ASN A 10 -10.79 14.24 -13.52
CA ASN A 10 -11.66 13.57 -12.53
C ASN A 10 -10.94 12.43 -11.82
N HIS A 11 -9.62 12.55 -11.63
CA HIS A 11 -8.79 11.54 -11.01
C HIS A 11 -7.86 12.15 -9.98
N LYS A 12 -7.83 11.56 -8.76
CA LYS A 12 -6.95 11.99 -7.66
C LYS A 12 -6.33 10.78 -6.99
N PHE A 13 -5.07 10.94 -6.58
CA PHE A 13 -4.40 10.02 -5.68
C PHE A 13 -4.00 10.78 -4.42
N ILE A 14 -4.50 10.35 -3.27
CA ILE A 14 -4.40 11.09 -2.01
C ILE A 14 -3.77 10.20 -0.94
N LEU A 15 -2.74 10.70 -0.29
CA LEU A 15 -2.21 10.15 0.95
C LEU A 15 -3.02 10.71 2.11
N ILE A 16 -3.64 9.85 2.91
CA ILE A 16 -4.43 10.21 4.07
C ILE A 16 -3.63 9.92 5.34
N GLY A 17 -3.29 10.97 6.09
CA GLY A 17 -2.74 10.78 7.44
C GLY A 17 -1.27 10.46 7.55
N PHE A 18 -0.42 11.06 6.72
CA PHE A 18 1.03 10.92 6.84
C PHE A 18 1.54 11.15 8.27
N ALA A 19 2.28 10.17 8.78
CA ALA A 19 3.14 10.23 9.97
C ALA A 19 2.55 10.81 11.28
N GLU A 20 1.26 10.61 11.56
CA GLU A 20 0.63 11.12 12.78
C GLU A 20 0.21 10.04 13.77
N SER A 21 0.97 8.99 13.95
CA SER A 21 0.83 8.18 15.16
C SER A 21 1.44 8.94 16.32
N LYS A 22 0.60 9.57 17.13
CA LYS A 22 1.00 10.14 18.41
C LYS A 22 1.12 9.05 19.50
N ASP A 23 0.72 7.84 19.20
CA ASP A 23 0.90 6.69 20.06
C ASP A 23 2.33 6.19 19.92
N GLU A 24 3.12 6.36 20.97
CA GLU A 24 4.50 5.88 21.06
C GLU A 24 4.63 4.35 20.89
N GLN A 25 3.52 3.63 20.83
CA GLN A 25 3.44 2.16 20.74
C GLN A 25 3.05 1.62 19.36
N GLY A 26 2.58 2.46 18.44
CA GLY A 26 2.14 2.03 17.11
C GLY A 26 3.13 2.41 16.01
N ILE A 27 3.23 1.56 14.97
CA ILE A 27 3.99 1.89 13.77
C ILE A 27 3.17 2.88 12.94
N PRO A 28 3.69 4.10 12.65
CA PRO A 28 3.00 5.05 11.78
C PRO A 28 2.74 4.45 10.41
N SER A 29 1.51 4.55 9.92
CA SER A 29 1.14 3.97 8.63
C SER A 29 0.48 4.98 7.72
N ASN A 30 0.74 4.85 6.42
CA ASN A 30 0.15 5.62 5.34
C ASN A 30 -1.10 4.90 4.83
N GLN A 31 -2.21 5.62 4.68
CA GLN A 31 -3.40 5.14 4.00
C GLN A 31 -3.59 5.94 2.72
N TYR A 32 -4.12 5.30 1.68
CA TYR A 32 -4.28 5.94 0.39
C TYR A 32 -5.71 5.86 -0.13
N LEU A 33 -6.14 6.94 -0.73
CA LEU A 33 -7.42 7.05 -1.41
C LEU A 33 -7.19 7.40 -2.88
N ILE A 34 -7.73 6.60 -3.79
CA ILE A 34 -7.83 6.95 -5.20
C ILE A 34 -9.27 7.34 -5.47
N GLN A 35 -9.47 8.47 -6.12
CA GLN A 35 -10.77 8.89 -6.62
C GLN A 35 -10.75 8.92 -8.14
N HIS A 36 -11.72 8.28 -8.75
CA HIS A 36 -11.96 8.39 -10.19
C HIS A 36 -13.42 8.66 -10.44
N LYS A 37 -13.74 9.87 -10.90
CA LYS A 37 -15.13 10.35 -11.02
C LYS A 37 -15.88 10.20 -9.68
N ASN A 38 -16.92 9.36 -9.64
CA ASN A 38 -17.75 9.15 -8.45
C ASN A 38 -17.34 7.91 -7.66
N LYS A 39 -16.26 7.23 -8.03
CA LYS A 39 -15.79 6.03 -7.35
C LYS A 39 -14.52 6.31 -6.57
N SER A 40 -14.50 5.81 -5.34
CA SER A 40 -13.36 5.90 -4.45
C SER A 40 -12.83 4.51 -4.14
N ILE A 41 -11.51 4.37 -4.18
CA ILE A 41 -10.78 3.15 -3.87
C ILE A 41 -9.90 3.42 -2.65
N LEU A 42 -10.12 2.67 -1.59
CA LEU A 42 -9.34 2.76 -0.35
C LEU A 42 -8.28 1.67 -0.35
N ILE A 43 -7.03 2.04 -0.11
CA ILE A 43 -5.91 1.09 -0.06
C ILE A 43 -5.41 1.00 1.38
N ASP A 44 -5.31 -0.21 1.91
CA ASP A 44 -4.82 -0.56 3.24
C ASP A 44 -5.41 0.32 4.35
N PRO A 45 -6.70 0.17 4.66
CA PRO A 45 -7.44 1.09 5.53
C PRO A 45 -6.96 1.11 6.99
N GLY A 46 -6.03 0.24 7.35
CA GLY A 46 -5.47 0.21 8.68
C GLY A 46 -6.19 -0.68 9.68
N GLY A 47 -5.68 -0.69 10.90
CA GLY A 47 -6.27 -1.41 12.02
C GLY A 47 -7.53 -0.75 12.57
N PHE A 48 -8.24 -1.49 13.43
CA PHE A 48 -9.50 -1.06 14.03
C PHE A 48 -9.41 0.31 14.74
N GLY A 49 -8.34 0.55 15.51
CA GLY A 49 -8.16 1.81 16.25
C GLY A 49 -7.95 3.03 15.36
N LEU A 50 -7.54 2.82 14.10
CA LEU A 50 -7.32 3.90 13.15
C LEU A 50 -8.63 4.35 12.47
N PHE A 51 -9.67 3.51 12.45
CA PHE A 51 -10.92 3.76 11.73
C PHE A 51 -11.54 5.14 12.00
N PRO A 52 -11.75 5.62 13.25
CA PRO A 52 -12.41 6.91 13.49
C PRO A 52 -11.61 8.08 12.91
N ILE A 53 -10.29 8.01 13.01
CA ILE A 53 -9.39 9.07 12.51
C ILE A 53 -9.41 9.07 10.99
N LEU A 54 -9.26 7.89 10.37
CA LEU A 54 -9.27 7.75 8.93
C LEU A 54 -10.62 8.15 8.32
N LEU A 55 -11.73 7.73 8.93
CA LEU A 55 -13.07 8.12 8.51
C LEU A 55 -13.24 9.65 8.50
N SER A 56 -12.87 10.30 9.60
CA SER A 56 -12.95 11.77 9.72
C SER A 56 -12.17 12.50 8.62
N ARG A 57 -11.04 11.93 8.18
CA ARG A 57 -10.21 12.50 7.11
C ARG A 57 -10.78 12.20 5.73
N LEU A 58 -11.19 10.96 5.48
CA LEU A 58 -11.78 10.53 4.20
C LEU A 58 -13.03 11.35 3.83
N LEU A 59 -13.88 11.68 4.81
CA LEU A 59 -15.09 12.46 4.59
C LEU A 59 -14.84 13.88 4.06
N LYS A 60 -13.60 14.38 4.08
CA LYS A 60 -13.23 15.64 3.41
C LYS A 60 -13.11 15.48 1.89
N TYR A 61 -12.90 14.25 1.41
CA TYR A 61 -12.62 13.96 0.01
C TYR A 61 -13.73 13.14 -0.65
N THR A 62 -14.35 12.21 0.09
CA THR A 62 -15.35 11.29 -0.46
C THR A 62 -16.50 11.06 0.51
N LYS A 63 -17.61 10.51 0.01
CA LYS A 63 -18.70 10.01 0.83
C LYS A 63 -18.55 8.51 1.03
N LEU A 64 -19.08 7.95 2.11
CA LEU A 64 -19.05 6.51 2.37
C LEU A 64 -19.66 5.69 1.23
N GLN A 65 -20.76 6.15 0.68
CA GLN A 65 -21.46 5.50 -0.45
C GLN A 65 -20.66 5.47 -1.74
N ASP A 66 -19.65 6.33 -1.89
CA ASP A 66 -18.80 6.42 -3.07
C ASP A 66 -17.55 5.51 -2.93
N ILE A 67 -17.29 4.96 -1.72
CA ILE A 67 -16.24 3.96 -1.51
C ILE A 67 -16.72 2.65 -2.09
N HIS A 68 -16.21 2.35 -3.29
CA HIS A 68 -16.62 1.21 -4.11
C HIS A 68 -15.70 0.01 -3.93
N THR A 69 -14.43 0.26 -3.65
CA THR A 69 -13.40 -0.77 -3.65
C THR A 69 -12.44 -0.55 -2.48
N ILE A 70 -12.06 -1.64 -1.82
CA ILE A 70 -10.97 -1.67 -0.83
C ILE A 70 -9.93 -2.67 -1.34
N VAL A 71 -8.66 -2.27 -1.41
CA VAL A 71 -7.57 -3.17 -1.77
C VAL A 71 -6.68 -3.36 -0.55
N LEU A 72 -6.39 -4.61 -0.23
CA LEU A 72 -5.54 -5.00 0.89
C LEU A 72 -4.25 -5.61 0.32
N SER A 73 -3.12 -5.00 0.67
CA SER A 73 -1.82 -5.45 0.17
C SER A 73 -1.42 -6.81 0.72
N HIS A 74 -1.71 -7.07 1.99
CA HIS A 74 -1.39 -8.33 2.68
C HIS A 74 -2.27 -8.52 3.94
N GLN A 75 -1.98 -9.52 4.75
CA GLN A 75 -2.84 -9.97 5.84
C GLN A 75 -2.62 -9.29 7.20
N ASP A 76 -1.63 -8.42 7.35
CA ASP A 76 -1.24 -7.89 8.66
C ASP A 76 -2.36 -7.08 9.35
N PRO A 77 -2.38 -7.01 10.68
CA PRO A 77 -3.45 -6.33 11.42
C PRO A 77 -3.58 -4.84 11.11
N ASP A 78 -2.48 -4.16 10.77
CA ASP A 78 -2.46 -2.75 10.36
C ASP A 78 -2.91 -2.52 8.91
N VAL A 79 -3.20 -3.61 8.18
CA VAL A 79 -3.84 -3.63 6.87
C VAL A 79 -5.29 -4.10 6.98
N CYS A 80 -5.53 -5.28 7.57
CA CYS A 80 -6.82 -5.97 7.58
C CYS A 80 -7.67 -5.72 8.82
N GLY A 81 -7.09 -5.28 9.94
CA GLY A 81 -7.77 -5.25 11.23
C GLY A 81 -9.01 -4.35 11.29
N GLY A 82 -9.09 -3.32 10.44
CA GLY A 82 -10.27 -2.45 10.32
C GLY A 82 -11.27 -2.87 9.23
N LEU A 83 -10.99 -3.91 8.45
CA LEU A 83 -11.77 -4.25 7.26
C LEU A 83 -13.25 -4.51 7.55
N ASN A 84 -13.56 -5.20 8.66
CA ASN A 84 -14.96 -5.52 9.01
C ASN A 84 -15.82 -4.25 9.13
N ILE A 85 -15.32 -3.21 9.82
CA ILE A 85 -16.04 -1.95 9.96
C ILE A 85 -16.26 -1.28 8.60
N TRP A 86 -15.24 -1.25 7.75
CA TRP A 86 -15.36 -0.64 6.42
C TRP A 86 -16.43 -1.35 5.58
N LEU A 87 -16.48 -2.67 5.62
CA LEU A 87 -17.49 -3.45 4.90
C LEU A 87 -18.91 -3.28 5.47
N GLU A 88 -19.06 -3.06 6.78
CA GLU A 88 -20.36 -2.76 7.40
C GLU A 88 -20.85 -1.33 7.11
N MET A 89 -19.92 -0.37 6.95
CA MET A 89 -20.24 1.04 6.74
C MET A 89 -20.37 1.45 5.26
N THR A 90 -19.96 0.57 4.34
CA THR A 90 -19.95 0.83 2.89
C THR A 90 -20.54 -0.36 2.13
N GLU A 91 -20.78 -0.17 0.84
CA GLU A 91 -21.11 -1.26 -0.09
C GLU A 91 -19.87 -1.72 -0.90
N ALA A 92 -18.67 -1.43 -0.42
CA ALA A 92 -17.43 -1.75 -1.11
C ALA A 92 -17.20 -3.26 -1.24
N GLU A 93 -16.56 -3.65 -2.34
CA GLU A 93 -15.90 -4.94 -2.48
C GLU A 93 -14.46 -4.83 -2.01
N ALA A 94 -13.97 -5.85 -1.29
CA ALA A 94 -12.60 -5.90 -0.82
C ALA A 94 -11.78 -6.94 -1.58
N TYR A 95 -10.59 -6.55 -2.00
CA TYR A 95 -9.66 -7.39 -2.78
C TYR A 95 -8.43 -7.70 -1.95
N ILE A 96 -8.11 -8.99 -1.82
CA ILE A 96 -6.92 -9.51 -1.13
C ILE A 96 -6.43 -10.77 -1.83
N SER A 97 -5.15 -11.12 -1.71
CA SER A 97 -4.62 -12.36 -2.28
C SER A 97 -5.46 -13.58 -1.88
N ASN A 98 -5.73 -14.48 -2.84
CA ASN A 98 -6.40 -15.76 -2.63
C ASN A 98 -5.83 -16.56 -1.45
N LEU A 99 -4.53 -16.41 -1.20
CA LEU A 99 -3.83 -17.09 -0.11
C LEU A 99 -4.43 -16.77 1.26
N TRP A 100 -4.96 -15.57 1.44
CA TRP A 100 -5.43 -15.07 2.73
C TRP A 100 -6.92 -15.23 2.98
N LEU A 101 -7.74 -15.56 1.97
CA LEU A 101 -9.20 -15.63 2.09
C LEU A 101 -9.66 -16.49 3.28
N ARG A 102 -9.07 -17.66 3.47
CA ARG A 102 -9.42 -18.57 4.56
C ARG A 102 -9.07 -18.09 5.97
N PHE A 103 -8.22 -17.04 6.07
CA PHE A 103 -7.82 -16.46 7.35
C PHE A 103 -8.67 -15.27 7.77
N LEU A 104 -9.39 -14.65 6.83
CA LEU A 104 -10.21 -13.48 7.10
C LEU A 104 -11.32 -13.67 8.15
N PRO A 105 -11.95 -14.84 8.28
CA PRO A 105 -12.89 -15.08 9.38
C PRO A 105 -12.29 -14.87 10.78
N HIS A 106 -10.96 -15.04 10.93
CA HIS A 106 -10.27 -14.78 12.20
C HIS A 106 -10.16 -13.28 12.55
N TYR A 107 -10.41 -12.39 11.60
CA TYR A 107 -10.57 -10.95 11.82
C TYR A 107 -12.03 -10.53 12.09
N ASP A 108 -12.91 -11.47 12.41
CA ASP A 108 -14.37 -11.28 12.64
C ASP A 108 -15.07 -10.60 11.44
N ILE A 109 -14.61 -10.89 10.21
CA ILE A 109 -15.20 -10.31 9.01
C ILE A 109 -16.49 -11.04 8.69
N LYS A 110 -17.61 -10.31 8.73
CA LYS A 110 -18.96 -10.83 8.53
C LYS A 110 -19.38 -10.87 7.06
N ARG A 111 -18.91 -9.88 6.28
CA ARG A 111 -19.29 -9.70 4.88
C ARG A 111 -18.29 -10.36 3.92
N ILE A 112 -18.06 -11.67 4.15
CA ILE A 112 -17.17 -12.49 3.29
C ILE A 112 -17.70 -12.58 1.85
N ASP A 113 -18.99 -12.43 1.66
CA ASP A 113 -19.67 -12.37 0.36
C ASP A 113 -19.18 -11.23 -0.54
N ARG A 114 -18.55 -10.19 0.04
CA ARG A 114 -17.98 -9.04 -0.70
C ARG A 114 -16.45 -9.05 -0.78
N ILE A 115 -15.83 -10.19 -0.46
CA ILE A 115 -14.37 -10.31 -0.56
C ILE A 115 -14.00 -11.12 -1.79
N ILE A 116 -13.14 -10.53 -2.62
CA ILE A 116 -12.68 -11.09 -3.88
C ILE A 116 -11.20 -11.42 -3.77
N GLY A 117 -10.88 -12.65 -4.14
CA GLY A 117 -9.49 -13.12 -4.12
C GLY A 117 -8.71 -12.66 -5.35
N ILE A 118 -7.53 -12.10 -5.11
CA ILE A 118 -6.57 -11.77 -6.16
C ILE A 118 -5.75 -13.02 -6.46
N PRO A 119 -5.68 -13.47 -7.73
CA PRO A 119 -4.88 -14.62 -8.11
C PRO A 119 -3.36 -14.35 -7.98
N ASP A 120 -2.57 -15.41 -7.88
CA ASP A 120 -1.12 -15.31 -7.68
C ASP A 120 -0.38 -14.59 -8.83
N GLU A 121 -0.97 -14.57 -10.02
CA GLU A 121 -0.46 -13.86 -11.19
C GLU A 121 -0.76 -12.36 -11.15
N GLY A 122 -1.58 -11.91 -10.18
CA GLY A 122 -2.14 -10.57 -10.15
C GLY A 122 -3.30 -10.42 -11.13
N MET A 123 -3.81 -9.20 -11.26
CA MET A 123 -4.92 -8.90 -12.18
C MET A 123 -5.01 -7.41 -12.50
N ASP A 124 -5.66 -7.10 -13.60
CA ASP A 124 -6.14 -5.74 -13.88
C ASP A 124 -7.56 -5.58 -13.29
N LEU A 125 -7.70 -4.72 -12.30
CA LEU A 125 -8.96 -4.42 -11.64
C LEU A 125 -9.65 -3.25 -12.33
N THR A 126 -10.66 -3.53 -13.15
CA THR A 126 -11.46 -2.49 -13.79
C THR A 126 -12.36 -1.78 -12.77
N ILE A 127 -12.24 -0.48 -12.65
CA ILE A 127 -13.03 0.36 -11.74
C ILE A 127 -14.22 1.00 -12.47
N GLU A 128 -13.94 1.68 -13.59
CA GLU A 128 -14.99 2.32 -14.38
C GLU A 128 -14.53 2.59 -15.84
N GLY A 129 -15.30 2.11 -16.80
CA GLY A 129 -15.02 2.31 -18.21
C GLY A 129 -13.66 1.74 -18.62
N LYS A 130 -12.71 2.63 -18.99
CA LYS A 130 -11.34 2.24 -19.33
C LYS A 130 -10.36 2.39 -18.16
N PHE A 131 -10.81 2.90 -17.02
CA PHE A 131 -9.95 3.04 -15.85
C PHE A 131 -9.83 1.72 -15.10
N TYR A 132 -8.61 1.31 -14.87
CA TYR A 132 -8.25 0.11 -14.13
C TYR A 132 -7.02 0.35 -13.26
N LEU A 133 -6.88 -0.45 -12.22
CA LEU A 133 -5.67 -0.56 -11.41
C LEU A 133 -4.98 -1.89 -11.73
N LYS A 134 -3.66 -1.88 -11.79
CA LYS A 134 -2.90 -3.15 -11.86
C LYS A 134 -2.62 -3.64 -10.45
N LEU A 135 -3.09 -4.83 -10.12
CA LEU A 135 -2.76 -5.53 -8.90
C LEU A 135 -1.58 -6.46 -9.19
N ILE A 136 -0.39 -6.07 -8.73
CA ILE A 136 0.89 -6.67 -9.09
C ILE A 136 1.37 -7.56 -7.96
N PRO A 137 1.66 -8.86 -8.20
CA PRO A 137 2.16 -9.74 -7.16
C PRO A 137 3.57 -9.31 -6.69
N ALA A 138 3.71 -9.30 -5.36
CA ALA A 138 4.95 -8.99 -4.66
C ALA A 138 5.24 -10.09 -3.62
N HIS A 139 5.07 -11.34 -4.02
CA HIS A 139 5.16 -12.50 -3.15
C HIS A 139 6.46 -12.55 -2.37
N PHE A 140 6.34 -12.85 -1.06
CA PHE A 140 7.46 -12.94 -0.11
C PHE A 140 8.17 -11.62 0.20
N LEU A 141 7.52 -10.47 -0.07
CA LEU A 141 8.06 -9.13 0.17
C LEU A 141 7.12 -8.22 1.02
N HIS A 142 6.90 -8.39 2.37
CA HIS A 142 7.36 -9.52 3.21
C HIS A 142 6.38 -10.70 3.25
N SER A 143 5.11 -10.45 3.01
CA SER A 143 4.07 -11.48 3.06
C SER A 143 4.15 -12.41 1.84
N PRO A 144 3.91 -13.74 2.01
CA PRO A 144 3.84 -14.69 0.89
C PRO A 144 2.84 -14.31 -0.20
N GLY A 145 1.74 -13.65 0.16
CA GLY A 145 0.70 -13.22 -0.76
C GLY A 145 0.59 -11.69 -0.89
N GLN A 146 1.70 -10.96 -0.78
CA GLN A 146 1.65 -9.51 -0.93
C GLN A 146 1.33 -9.09 -2.36
N VAL A 147 0.51 -8.03 -2.48
CA VAL A 147 0.09 -7.41 -3.74
C VAL A 147 0.38 -5.91 -3.67
N ASN A 148 0.86 -5.36 -4.76
CA ASN A 148 1.03 -3.93 -4.95
C ASN A 148 -0.07 -3.37 -5.87
N VAL A 149 -0.34 -2.07 -5.79
CA VAL A 149 -1.35 -1.39 -6.60
C VAL A 149 -0.68 -0.34 -7.46
N TYR A 150 -0.71 -0.51 -8.77
CA TYR A 150 -0.26 0.51 -9.70
C TYR A 150 -1.45 1.21 -10.35
N ASP A 151 -1.44 2.52 -10.25
CA ASP A 151 -2.40 3.40 -10.92
C ASP A 151 -1.74 4.02 -12.17
N PRO A 152 -2.13 3.58 -13.37
CA PRO A 152 -1.51 4.07 -14.62
C PRO A 152 -1.86 5.52 -14.96
N VAL A 153 -2.90 6.10 -14.33
CA VAL A 153 -3.28 7.49 -14.57
C VAL A 153 -2.37 8.44 -13.81
N SER A 154 -2.18 8.19 -12.52
CA SER A 154 -1.28 8.99 -11.67
C SER A 154 0.19 8.57 -11.80
N LYS A 155 0.45 7.36 -12.31
CA LYS A 155 1.77 6.72 -12.35
C LYS A 155 2.35 6.51 -10.95
N ILE A 156 1.48 6.20 -10.00
CA ILE A 156 1.85 5.93 -8.62
C ILE A 156 1.75 4.43 -8.36
N LEU A 157 2.82 3.87 -7.80
CA LEU A 157 2.89 2.49 -7.35
C LEU A 157 2.83 2.46 -5.82
N PHE A 158 1.71 1.99 -5.27
CA PHE A 158 1.62 1.61 -3.87
C PHE A 158 2.25 0.24 -3.67
N THR A 159 3.18 0.13 -2.73
CA THR A 159 4.05 -1.05 -2.61
C THR A 159 3.85 -1.87 -1.32
N GLY A 160 2.84 -1.53 -0.51
CA GLY A 160 2.75 -2.15 0.82
C GLY A 160 4.03 -1.87 1.59
N ASP A 161 4.67 -2.91 2.08
CA ASP A 161 5.86 -2.76 2.93
C ASP A 161 7.19 -2.69 2.17
N ILE A 162 7.17 -2.81 0.84
CA ILE A 162 8.40 -2.63 0.06
C ILE A 162 8.76 -1.14 0.03
N GLY A 163 9.96 -0.81 0.46
CA GLY A 163 10.41 0.57 0.63
C GLY A 163 10.00 1.20 1.96
N ALA A 164 9.34 0.44 2.85
CA ALA A 164 8.86 0.93 4.13
C ALA A 164 9.99 1.36 5.07
N GLY A 165 9.88 2.57 5.64
CA GLY A 165 10.75 3.07 6.69
C GLY A 165 10.13 2.85 8.06
N MET A 166 10.76 2.02 8.90
CA MET A 166 10.24 1.61 10.20
C MET A 166 10.85 2.37 11.39
N LEU A 167 11.95 3.07 11.19
CA LEU A 167 12.61 3.85 12.24
C LEU A 167 12.20 5.32 12.14
N PRO A 168 12.22 6.06 13.28
CA PRO A 168 12.09 7.51 13.24
C PRO A 168 13.21 8.10 12.39
N CYS A 169 12.88 8.58 11.21
CA CYS A 169 13.79 9.30 10.35
C CYS A 169 13.49 10.78 10.49
N SER A 170 14.50 11.57 10.80
CA SER A 170 14.39 12.97 11.22
C SER A 170 14.08 13.95 10.09
N GLU A 171 13.66 13.49 8.93
CA GLU A 171 13.30 14.37 7.81
C GLU A 171 11.84 14.80 7.95
N ASN A 172 11.58 16.10 7.92
CA ASN A 172 10.22 16.67 7.93
C ASN A 172 9.57 16.69 6.53
N ASN A 173 10.10 15.91 5.59
CA ASN A 173 9.69 15.91 4.20
C ASN A 173 8.80 14.71 3.88
N LEU A 174 7.89 14.87 2.93
CA LEU A 174 7.03 13.80 2.42
C LEU A 174 7.82 12.78 1.58
N PHE A 175 8.82 13.26 0.84
CA PHE A 175 9.60 12.47 -0.10
C PHE A 175 11.03 12.29 0.40
N VAL A 176 11.60 11.14 0.07
CA VAL A 176 13.03 10.85 0.28
C VAL A 176 13.87 11.76 -0.63
N GLU A 177 14.60 12.69 -0.03
CA GLU A 177 15.50 13.60 -0.72
C GLU A 177 16.93 13.05 -0.76
N ASP A 178 17.43 12.54 0.38
CA ASP A 178 18.73 11.87 0.49
C ASP A 178 18.54 10.37 0.71
N PHE A 179 18.59 9.60 -0.37
CA PHE A 179 18.38 8.15 -0.32
C PHE A 179 19.44 7.44 0.53
N GLU A 180 20.70 7.85 0.46
CA GLU A 180 21.79 7.19 1.21
C GLU A 180 21.61 7.37 2.73
N ASN A 181 21.14 8.53 3.15
CA ASN A 181 20.79 8.76 4.54
C ASN A 181 19.51 8.00 4.95
N TYR A 182 18.49 8.00 4.10
CA TYR A 182 17.22 7.32 4.35
C TYR A 182 17.34 5.79 4.38
N LYS A 183 18.33 5.24 3.68
CA LYS A 183 18.61 3.80 3.62
C LYS A 183 18.72 3.16 5.01
N LYS A 184 19.22 3.87 6.00
CA LYS A 184 19.30 3.40 7.41
C LYS A 184 17.92 3.05 7.99
N CYS A 185 16.86 3.72 7.52
CA CYS A 185 15.50 3.57 8.02
C CYS A 185 14.79 2.35 7.43
N ILE A 186 15.27 1.89 6.27
CA ILE A 186 14.67 0.78 5.54
C ILE A 186 15.49 -0.51 5.62
N ASP A 187 16.81 -0.42 5.76
CA ASP A 187 17.75 -1.53 5.64
C ASP A 187 17.46 -2.68 6.61
N GLY A 188 17.30 -2.36 7.90
CA GLY A 188 17.08 -3.37 8.94
C GLY A 188 15.79 -4.17 8.75
N PHE A 189 14.70 -3.48 8.39
CA PHE A 189 13.42 -4.11 8.10
C PHE A 189 13.52 -5.02 6.87
N HIS A 190 14.04 -4.50 5.76
CA HIS A 190 14.12 -5.28 4.51
C HIS A 190 15.04 -6.49 4.64
N LYS A 191 16.18 -6.36 5.31
CA LYS A 191 17.08 -7.49 5.57
C LYS A 191 16.44 -8.59 6.40
N ARG A 192 15.58 -8.22 7.36
CA ARG A 192 14.96 -9.18 8.27
C ARG A 192 13.69 -9.82 7.73
N TYR A 193 12.84 -9.04 7.06
CA TYR A 193 11.48 -9.46 6.72
C TYR A 193 11.31 -9.92 5.27
N MET A 194 12.08 -9.41 4.31
CA MET A 194 12.03 -9.91 2.94
C MET A 194 12.64 -11.31 2.85
N ALA A 195 12.01 -12.22 2.12
CA ALA A 195 12.38 -13.63 2.16
C ALA A 195 13.75 -13.89 1.53
N SER A 196 14.08 -13.26 0.39
CA SER A 196 15.34 -13.44 -0.32
C SER A 196 15.57 -12.34 -1.38
N ASN A 197 16.84 -12.17 -1.77
CA ASN A 197 17.21 -11.33 -2.91
C ASN A 197 16.54 -11.81 -4.22
N GLN A 198 16.34 -13.10 -4.38
CA GLN A 198 15.68 -13.65 -5.57
C GLN A 198 14.23 -13.12 -5.70
N ALA A 199 13.49 -13.01 -4.58
CA ALA A 199 12.14 -12.45 -4.56
C ALA A 199 12.17 -10.95 -4.91
N LEU A 200 13.11 -10.20 -4.33
CA LEU A 200 13.29 -8.77 -4.63
C LEU A 200 13.62 -8.54 -6.11
N ARG A 201 14.57 -9.29 -6.68
CA ARG A 201 14.93 -9.18 -8.10
C ARG A 201 13.78 -9.49 -9.03
N LYS A 202 12.97 -10.51 -8.70
CA LYS A 202 11.78 -10.84 -9.48
C LYS A 202 10.79 -9.68 -9.45
N TRP A 203 10.55 -9.10 -8.29
CA TRP A 203 9.63 -7.98 -8.14
C TRP A 203 10.14 -6.74 -8.90
N VAL A 204 11.41 -6.36 -8.75
CA VAL A 204 12.00 -5.23 -9.49
C VAL A 204 11.80 -5.40 -10.99
N LYS A 205 12.08 -6.58 -11.55
CA LYS A 205 11.84 -6.89 -12.98
C LYS A 205 10.38 -6.77 -13.40
N ASN A 206 9.45 -7.07 -12.50
CA ASN A 206 8.02 -6.94 -12.80
C ASN A 206 7.57 -5.47 -12.87
N VAL A 207 8.23 -4.57 -12.14
CA VAL A 207 7.82 -3.16 -12.05
C VAL A 207 8.69 -2.21 -12.87
N GLU A 208 9.91 -2.60 -13.25
CA GLU A 208 10.86 -1.73 -13.99
C GLU A 208 10.35 -1.25 -15.35
N SER A 209 9.41 -1.99 -15.96
CA SER A 209 8.78 -1.60 -17.23
C SER A 209 7.62 -0.61 -17.07
N LEU A 210 7.19 -0.33 -15.84
CA LEU A 210 6.12 0.61 -15.55
C LEU A 210 6.65 2.04 -15.55
N ASP A 211 5.81 2.97 -15.99
CA ASP A 211 6.11 4.42 -15.92
C ASP A 211 5.77 4.94 -14.51
N ILE A 212 6.72 4.80 -13.58
CA ILE A 212 6.52 5.12 -12.15
C ILE A 212 7.06 6.52 -11.84
N ASN A 213 6.16 7.43 -11.46
CA ASN A 213 6.52 8.75 -10.95
C ASN A 213 6.78 8.75 -9.44
N ILE A 214 5.97 7.97 -8.69
CA ILE A 214 6.05 7.88 -7.23
C ILE A 214 5.93 6.42 -6.80
N ILE A 215 6.81 5.98 -5.90
CA ILE A 215 6.59 4.79 -5.08
C ILE A 215 6.07 5.25 -3.73
N ALA A 216 4.94 4.67 -3.32
CA ALA A 216 4.18 5.04 -2.14
C ALA A 216 4.06 3.82 -1.19
N PRO A 217 4.99 3.64 -0.22
CA PRO A 217 4.94 2.53 0.72
C PRO A 217 3.91 2.74 1.83
N LYS A 218 3.55 1.66 2.50
CA LYS A 218 2.65 1.64 3.66
C LYS A 218 3.22 2.42 4.85
N HIS A 219 4.54 2.44 5.03
CA HIS A 219 5.21 3.10 6.14
C HIS A 219 6.35 4.00 5.66
N GLY A 220 6.55 5.12 6.37
CA GLY A 220 7.65 6.05 6.10
C GLY A 220 7.40 6.97 4.91
N TYR A 221 8.50 7.46 4.33
CA TYR A 221 8.46 8.47 3.26
C TYR A 221 8.25 7.86 1.89
N LEU A 222 7.75 8.67 0.96
CA LEU A 222 7.51 8.31 -0.42
C LEU A 222 8.77 8.56 -1.27
N TYR A 223 8.88 7.85 -2.39
CA TYR A 223 9.99 8.02 -3.33
C TYR A 223 9.50 8.68 -4.61
N LYS A 224 10.29 9.63 -5.15
CA LYS A 224 9.96 10.35 -6.39
C LYS A 224 11.22 10.63 -7.21
N GLY A 225 11.12 10.52 -8.53
CA GLY A 225 12.23 10.83 -9.45
C GLY A 225 13.45 9.93 -9.21
N GLU A 226 14.60 10.53 -8.88
CA GLU A 226 15.84 9.78 -8.69
C GLU A 226 15.79 8.80 -7.52
N SER A 227 15.05 9.10 -6.44
CA SER A 227 14.94 8.19 -5.31
C SER A 227 14.15 6.90 -5.65
N VAL A 228 13.27 6.92 -6.67
CA VAL A 228 12.62 5.71 -7.19
C VAL A 228 13.67 4.76 -7.78
N LYS A 229 14.55 5.27 -8.63
CA LYS A 229 15.62 4.48 -9.26
C LYS A 229 16.57 3.90 -8.21
N LYS A 230 17.03 4.72 -7.28
CA LYS A 230 17.92 4.30 -6.20
C LYS A 230 17.29 3.23 -5.31
N LEU A 231 15.98 3.31 -5.02
CA LEU A 231 15.27 2.26 -4.29
C LEU A 231 15.28 0.94 -5.07
N LEU A 232 14.93 0.98 -6.36
CA LEU A 232 14.89 -0.24 -7.19
C LEU A 232 16.28 -0.88 -7.32
N GLU A 233 17.33 -0.09 -7.54
CA GLU A 233 18.73 -0.55 -7.59
C GLU A 233 19.15 -1.16 -6.24
N TYR A 234 18.86 -0.47 -5.14
CA TYR A 234 19.16 -0.98 -3.80
C TYR A 234 18.48 -2.32 -3.52
N LEU A 235 17.17 -2.44 -3.81
CA LEU A 235 16.42 -3.67 -3.59
C LEU A 235 16.88 -4.81 -4.51
N TYR A 236 17.29 -4.50 -5.75
CA TYR A 236 17.81 -5.50 -6.68
C TYR A 236 19.08 -6.18 -6.15
N ASP A 237 19.94 -5.45 -5.44
CA ASP A 237 21.21 -5.96 -4.91
C ASP A 237 21.16 -6.38 -3.43
N LEU A 238 20.06 -6.10 -2.72
CA LEU A 238 19.94 -6.35 -1.30
C LEU A 238 19.94 -7.87 -1.00
N LYS A 239 20.91 -8.33 -0.24
CA LYS A 239 20.84 -9.63 0.42
C LYS A 239 19.96 -9.55 1.66
N CYS A 240 18.98 -10.45 1.78
CA CYS A 240 17.99 -10.42 2.84
C CYS A 240 17.43 -11.80 3.17
N GLY A 241 16.75 -11.91 4.30
CA GLY A 241 16.11 -13.15 4.73
C GLY A 241 17.08 -14.34 4.71
N ILE A 242 16.74 -15.37 3.94
CA ILE A 242 17.53 -16.60 3.87
C ILE A 242 18.93 -16.42 3.24
N ASP A 243 19.18 -15.33 2.51
CA ASP A 243 20.52 -15.07 1.97
C ASP A 243 21.54 -14.67 3.05
N LEU A 244 21.08 -14.39 4.27
CA LEU A 244 21.90 -13.99 5.41
C LEU A 244 22.17 -15.13 6.40
N LEU A 245 21.61 -16.32 6.15
CA LEU A 245 21.84 -17.54 6.94
C LEU A 245 23.03 -18.33 6.41
#